data_d4182ffe32c154c2fd06ee6dfab56f5f
#
_entry.id   d4182ffe32c154c2fd06ee6dfab56f5f
#
_cell.length_a   1.000
_cell.length_b   1.000
_cell.length_c   1.000
_cell.angle_alpha   90.00
_cell.angle_beta   90.00
_cell.angle_gamma   90.00
#
_symmetry.space_group_name_H-M   'P 1'
#
loop_
_entity.id
_entity.type
_entity.pdbx_description
1 polymer ?
#
loop_
_entity_poly.entity_id
_entity_poly.type
_entity_poly.pdbx_seq_one_letter_code
_entity_poly.pdbx_strand_id
1 'polypeptide(L)'
;MITVAIVTPLRFLETIQKVITDHDFDCAFRSYTYDSLTDIDEIYAECKDSCDIILFSGELGYHYMHRHYPDCPIPCFFTVYSIADVLSILLQFHLRHPEVALNRLYLDFLTPQNNYLNIQDYLPPEQLPY
;
A
#
# COMPACT_ATOMS: atom_id res chain seq x y z
N MET A 1 10.90 -12.17 -19.70
CA MET A 1 10.76 -11.00 -18.81
C MET A 1 9.55 -11.19 -17.91
N ILE A 2 9.70 -10.93 -16.63
CA ILE A 2 8.59 -11.03 -15.66
C ILE A 2 7.61 -9.91 -15.88
N THR A 3 6.32 -10.22 -15.91
CA THR A 3 5.24 -9.24 -16.02
C THR A 3 4.53 -9.10 -14.68
N VAL A 4 4.51 -7.87 -14.16
CA VAL A 4 3.90 -7.50 -12.89
C VAL A 4 2.61 -6.73 -13.16
N ALA A 5 1.49 -7.25 -12.67
CA ALA A 5 0.23 -6.52 -12.66
C ALA A 5 0.19 -5.64 -11.40
N ILE A 6 0.10 -4.34 -11.57
CA ILE A 6 -0.10 -3.41 -10.46
C ILE A 6 -1.58 -3.07 -10.36
N VAL A 7 -2.18 -3.39 -9.23
CA VAL A 7 -3.61 -3.17 -8.97
C VAL A 7 -3.75 -2.09 -7.90
N THR A 8 -4.34 -0.97 -8.26
CA THR A 8 -4.34 0.23 -7.44
C THR A 8 -5.64 1.02 -7.58
N PRO A 9 -6.09 1.73 -6.53
CA PRO A 9 -7.10 2.77 -6.70
C PRO A 9 -6.64 3.82 -7.71
N LEU A 10 -7.58 4.33 -8.50
CA LEU A 10 -7.28 5.30 -9.56
C LEU A 10 -6.48 6.51 -9.06
N ARG A 11 -6.75 6.98 -7.85
CA ARG A 11 -6.08 8.14 -7.26
C ARG A 11 -4.55 7.98 -7.10
N PHE A 12 -4.03 6.75 -7.07
CA PHE A 12 -2.60 6.49 -6.91
C PHE A 12 -1.88 6.17 -8.22
N LEU A 13 -2.61 6.06 -9.33
CA LEU A 13 -2.05 5.61 -10.61
C LEU A 13 -0.90 6.51 -11.09
N GLU A 14 -1.09 7.82 -11.04
CA GLU A 14 -0.09 8.78 -11.49
C GLU A 14 1.23 8.67 -10.70
N THR A 15 1.12 8.55 -9.37
CA THR A 15 2.28 8.37 -8.49
C THR A 15 3.03 7.08 -8.81
N ILE A 16 2.30 5.98 -9.01
CA ILE A 16 2.89 4.68 -9.33
C ILE A 16 3.58 4.71 -10.69
N GLN A 17 2.95 5.31 -11.70
CA GLN A 17 3.53 5.43 -13.03
C GLN A 17 4.81 6.27 -13.01
N LYS A 18 4.87 7.31 -12.19
CA LYS A 18 6.08 8.10 -12.00
C LYS A 18 7.21 7.27 -11.41
N VAL A 19 6.94 6.49 -10.37
CA VAL A 19 7.93 5.60 -9.75
C VAL A 19 8.47 4.60 -10.78
N ILE A 20 7.59 3.98 -11.57
CA ILE A 20 7.99 3.03 -12.62
C ILE A 20 8.88 3.70 -13.67
N THR A 21 8.55 4.93 -14.06
CA THR A 21 9.30 5.69 -15.07
C THR A 21 10.66 6.17 -14.56
N ASP A 22 10.71 6.59 -13.29
CA ASP A 22 11.92 7.15 -12.68
C ASP A 22 12.97 6.09 -12.29
N HIS A 23 12.60 4.81 -12.31
CA HIS A 23 13.47 3.71 -11.92
C HIS A 23 13.60 2.70 -13.05
N ASP A 24 14.75 2.05 -13.12
CA ASP A 24 15.04 1.01 -14.11
C ASP A 24 14.77 -0.37 -13.47
N PHE A 25 13.58 -0.90 -13.72
CA PHE A 25 13.19 -2.22 -13.27
C PHE A 25 13.35 -3.24 -14.39
N ASP A 26 13.92 -4.39 -14.09
CA ASP A 26 14.06 -5.50 -15.04
C ASP A 26 12.78 -6.36 -15.10
N CYS A 27 11.65 -5.70 -15.34
CA CYS A 27 10.35 -6.35 -15.50
C CYS A 27 9.39 -5.45 -16.29
N ALA A 28 8.33 -6.04 -16.84
CA ALA A 28 7.25 -5.32 -17.48
C ALA A 28 6.13 -5.05 -16.48
N PHE A 29 5.54 -3.86 -16.53
CA PHE A 29 4.42 -3.50 -15.67
C PHE A 29 3.14 -3.31 -16.48
N ARG A 30 2.03 -3.81 -15.94
CA ARG A 30 0.68 -3.52 -16.41
C ARG A 30 -0.12 -2.95 -15.26
N SER A 31 -0.68 -1.77 -15.43
CA SER A 31 -1.45 -1.08 -14.39
C SER A 31 -2.93 -1.30 -14.58
N TYR A 32 -3.60 -1.68 -13.51
CA TYR A 32 -5.05 -1.85 -13.43
C TYR A 32 -5.58 -1.01 -12.28
N THR A 33 -6.67 -0.29 -12.52
CA THR A 33 -7.28 0.57 -11.51
C THR A 33 -8.65 0.07 -11.09
N TYR A 34 -9.02 0.31 -9.85
CA TYR A 34 -10.33 -0.01 -9.33
C TYR A 34 -10.91 1.14 -8.50
N ASP A 35 -12.21 1.32 -8.57
CA ASP A 35 -12.97 2.23 -7.71
C ASP A 35 -13.65 1.46 -6.58
N SER A 36 -14.13 0.26 -6.88
CA SER A 36 -14.73 -0.67 -5.94
C SER A 36 -13.91 -1.95 -5.88
N LEU A 37 -13.85 -2.60 -4.70
CA LEU A 37 -13.14 -3.88 -4.55
C LEU A 37 -13.67 -4.96 -5.49
N THR A 38 -14.95 -4.92 -5.86
CA THR A 38 -15.53 -5.87 -6.82
C THR A 38 -14.97 -5.74 -8.23
N ASP A 39 -14.38 -4.59 -8.58
CA ASP A 39 -13.70 -4.41 -9.86
C ASP A 39 -12.47 -5.33 -9.99
N ILE A 40 -11.94 -5.80 -8.88
CA ILE A 40 -10.80 -6.73 -8.84
C ILE A 40 -11.15 -8.07 -9.50
N ASP A 41 -12.42 -8.46 -9.51
CA ASP A 41 -12.87 -9.69 -10.20
C ASP A 41 -12.57 -9.63 -11.70
N GLU A 42 -12.89 -8.50 -12.34
CA GLU A 42 -12.60 -8.29 -13.76
C GLU A 42 -11.09 -8.18 -14.02
N ILE A 43 -10.39 -7.47 -13.14
CA ILE A 43 -8.93 -7.31 -13.24
C ILE A 43 -8.26 -8.69 -13.17
N TYR A 44 -8.66 -9.53 -12.23
CA TYR A 44 -8.11 -10.86 -12.10
C TYR A 44 -8.39 -11.71 -13.35
N ALA A 45 -9.61 -11.62 -13.89
CA ALA A 45 -9.97 -12.32 -15.12
C ALA A 45 -9.08 -11.93 -16.30
N GLU A 46 -8.66 -10.66 -16.38
CA GLU A 46 -7.76 -10.18 -17.44
C GLU A 46 -6.30 -10.60 -17.22
N CYS A 47 -5.81 -10.56 -15.98
CA CYS A 47 -4.38 -10.73 -15.72
C CYS A 47 -3.95 -12.16 -15.36
N LYS A 48 -4.88 -13.03 -14.98
CA LYS A 48 -4.57 -14.38 -14.50
C LYS A 48 -3.74 -15.25 -15.45
N ASP A 49 -3.89 -15.05 -16.75
CA ASP A 49 -3.20 -15.83 -17.77
C ASP A 49 -2.02 -15.07 -18.43
N SER A 50 -1.78 -13.81 -18.03
CA SER A 50 -0.81 -12.93 -18.69
C SER A 50 0.19 -12.27 -17.76
N CYS A 51 0.03 -12.41 -16.45
CA CYS A 51 0.91 -11.80 -15.47
C CYS A 51 1.54 -12.87 -14.57
N ASP A 52 2.77 -12.62 -14.16
CA ASP A 52 3.53 -13.53 -13.31
C ASP A 52 3.39 -13.18 -11.82
N ILE A 53 3.13 -11.91 -11.51
CA ILE A 53 3.00 -11.39 -10.15
C ILE A 53 1.87 -10.36 -10.13
N ILE A 54 1.10 -10.34 -9.05
CA ILE A 54 0.12 -9.28 -8.78
C ILE A 54 0.59 -8.49 -7.56
N LEU A 55 0.76 -7.20 -7.76
CA LEU A 55 1.16 -6.26 -6.71
C LEU A 55 0.04 -5.25 -6.45
N PHE A 56 -0.50 -5.27 -5.25
CA PHE A 56 -1.50 -4.30 -4.81
C PHE A 56 -0.82 -3.11 -4.15
N SER A 57 -1.34 -1.91 -4.39
CA SER A 57 -0.82 -0.69 -3.76
C SER A 57 -1.25 -0.50 -2.31
N GLY A 58 -1.89 -1.50 -1.71
CA GLY A 58 -2.34 -1.48 -0.32
C GLY A 58 -2.97 -2.79 0.08
N GLU A 59 -3.38 -2.89 1.33
CA GLU A 59 -3.86 -4.14 1.91
C GLU A 59 -5.26 -4.55 1.45
N LEU A 60 -6.16 -3.58 1.18
CA LEU A 60 -7.56 -3.88 0.93
C LEU A 60 -7.76 -4.78 -0.29
N GLY A 61 -7.13 -4.44 -1.40
CA GLY A 61 -7.20 -5.25 -2.61
C GLY A 61 -6.57 -6.62 -2.43
N TYR A 62 -5.44 -6.67 -1.73
CA TYR A 62 -4.76 -7.93 -1.41
C TYR A 62 -5.64 -8.87 -0.60
N HIS A 63 -6.27 -8.38 0.47
CA HIS A 63 -7.15 -9.19 1.31
C HIS A 63 -8.43 -9.61 0.58
N TYR A 64 -8.98 -8.73 -0.27
CA TYR A 64 -10.08 -9.10 -1.14
C TYR A 64 -9.72 -10.29 -2.03
N MET A 65 -8.57 -10.22 -2.67
CA MET A 65 -8.06 -11.28 -3.55
C MET A 65 -7.89 -12.61 -2.81
N HIS A 66 -7.26 -12.57 -1.64
CA HIS A 66 -7.05 -13.76 -0.81
C HIS A 66 -8.37 -14.40 -0.35
N ARG A 67 -9.37 -13.58 -0.04
CA ARG A 67 -10.66 -14.06 0.42
C ARG A 67 -11.48 -14.69 -0.69
N HIS A 68 -11.49 -14.08 -1.87
CA HIS A 68 -12.33 -14.50 -2.99
C HIS A 68 -11.65 -15.50 -3.93
N TYR A 69 -10.34 -15.52 -3.96
CA TYR A 69 -9.54 -16.39 -4.83
C TYR A 69 -8.41 -17.06 -4.03
N PRO A 70 -8.75 -17.90 -3.04
CA PRO A 70 -7.74 -18.51 -2.16
C PRO A 70 -6.80 -19.46 -2.91
N ASP A 71 -7.24 -20.00 -4.05
CA ASP A 71 -6.46 -20.92 -4.88
C ASP A 71 -5.74 -20.24 -6.05
N CYS A 72 -5.65 -18.91 -6.03
CA CYS A 72 -4.94 -18.16 -7.06
C CYS A 72 -3.48 -18.64 -7.17
N PRO A 73 -3.05 -19.13 -8.36
CA PRO A 73 -1.68 -19.64 -8.53
C PRO A 73 -0.65 -18.53 -8.67
N ILE A 74 -1.09 -17.29 -8.92
CA ILE A 74 -0.17 -16.15 -9.11
C ILE A 74 0.21 -15.59 -7.73
N PRO A 75 1.51 -15.42 -7.45
CA PRO A 75 1.95 -14.76 -6.22
C PRO A 75 1.38 -13.34 -6.12
N CYS A 76 0.78 -13.02 -4.98
CA CYS A 76 0.21 -11.72 -4.70
C CYS A 76 0.95 -11.06 -3.55
N PHE A 77 1.25 -9.78 -3.70
CA PHE A 77 1.93 -8.96 -2.71
C PHE A 77 1.21 -7.63 -2.56
N PHE A 78 1.48 -6.92 -1.49
CA PHE A 78 1.01 -5.54 -1.33
C PHE A 78 2.13 -4.65 -0.80
N THR A 79 2.07 -3.36 -1.14
CA THR A 79 3.02 -2.38 -0.63
C THR A 79 2.59 -1.91 0.75
N VAL A 80 3.59 -1.65 1.59
CA VAL A 80 3.40 -1.12 2.94
C VAL A 80 4.14 0.20 3.09
N TYR A 81 3.71 1.02 4.03
CA TYR A 81 4.47 2.20 4.42
C TYR A 81 5.71 1.76 5.20
N SER A 82 6.84 2.39 4.92
CA SER A 82 8.02 2.18 5.75
C SER A 82 7.90 3.01 7.04
N ILE A 83 8.58 2.54 8.11
CA ILE A 83 8.63 3.33 9.35
C ILE A 83 9.28 4.70 9.12
N ALA A 84 10.24 4.78 8.21
CA ALA A 84 10.89 6.05 7.87
C ALA A 84 9.90 7.05 7.25
N ASP A 85 8.99 6.60 6.39
CA ASP A 85 7.95 7.45 5.81
C ASP A 85 7.00 7.99 6.89
N VAL A 86 6.54 7.13 7.78
CA VAL A 86 5.65 7.52 8.87
C VAL A 86 6.32 8.51 9.80
N LEU A 87 7.55 8.25 10.24
CA LEU A 87 8.31 9.15 11.11
C LEU A 87 8.59 10.49 10.41
N SER A 88 8.87 10.49 9.12
CA SER A 88 9.06 11.71 8.34
C SER A 88 7.80 12.57 8.31
N ILE A 89 6.64 11.96 8.09
CA ILE A 89 5.35 12.66 8.11
C ILE A 89 5.09 13.27 9.49
N LEU A 90 5.30 12.48 10.55
CA LEU A 90 5.10 12.95 11.92
C LEU A 90 6.04 14.10 12.27
N LEU A 91 7.30 14.03 11.85
CA LEU A 91 8.26 15.11 12.06
C LEU A 91 7.85 16.39 11.32
N GLN A 92 7.48 16.28 10.05
CA GLN A 92 7.03 17.43 9.27
C GLN A 92 5.80 18.07 9.89
N PHE A 93 4.85 17.26 10.36
CA PHE A 93 3.67 17.77 11.07
C PHE A 93 4.08 18.52 12.35
N HIS A 94 4.94 17.91 13.17
CA HIS A 94 5.40 18.51 14.42
C HIS A 94 6.11 19.85 14.20
N LEU A 95 6.95 19.94 13.15
CA LEU A 95 7.66 21.19 12.83
C LEU A 95 6.71 22.31 12.39
N ARG A 96 5.59 21.97 11.74
CA ARG A 96 4.59 22.94 11.28
C ARG A 96 3.57 23.31 12.35
N HIS A 97 3.29 22.37 13.25
CA HIS A 97 2.27 22.47 14.28
C HIS A 97 2.78 22.02 15.64
N PRO A 98 3.80 22.71 16.20
CA PRO A 98 4.42 22.27 17.45
C PRO A 98 3.47 22.33 18.65
N GLU A 99 2.37 23.07 18.55
CA GLU A 99 1.34 23.18 19.57
C GLU A 99 0.42 21.95 19.68
N VAL A 100 0.46 21.06 18.67
CA VAL A 100 -0.38 19.87 18.64
C VAL A 100 0.42 18.66 19.07
N ALA A 101 -0.04 17.96 20.12
CA ALA A 101 0.57 16.72 20.55
C ALA A 101 0.34 15.60 19.52
N LEU A 102 1.35 14.76 19.27
CA LEU A 102 1.26 13.66 18.29
C LEU A 102 0.17 12.64 18.64
N ASN A 103 -0.13 12.44 19.91
CA ASN A 103 -1.19 11.52 20.37
C ASN A 103 -2.61 12.04 20.06
N ARG A 104 -2.75 13.24 19.52
CA ARG A 104 -4.02 13.81 19.05
C ARG A 104 -4.23 13.61 17.55
N LEU A 105 -3.27 13.00 16.86
CA LEU A 105 -3.39 12.66 15.46
C LEU A 105 -4.06 11.30 15.31
N TYR A 106 -4.78 11.15 14.22
CA TYR A 106 -5.32 9.85 13.80
C TYR A 106 -4.68 9.46 12.46
N LEU A 107 -4.08 8.27 12.43
CA LEU A 107 -3.55 7.67 11.20
C LEU A 107 -4.41 6.44 10.90
N ASP A 108 -5.22 6.49 9.86
CA ASP A 108 -6.21 5.48 9.55
C ASP A 108 -5.63 4.11 9.18
N PHE A 109 -4.36 4.06 8.78
CA PHE A 109 -3.64 2.83 8.46
C PHE A 109 -2.83 2.27 9.63
N LEU A 110 -2.78 2.97 10.78
CA LEU A 110 -1.98 2.60 11.93
C LEU A 110 -2.84 2.51 13.17
N THR A 111 -3.08 1.30 13.62
CA THR A 111 -3.86 1.03 14.85
C THR A 111 -3.08 0.08 15.75
N PRO A 112 -3.41 -0.03 17.05
CA PRO A 112 -2.78 -1.00 17.92
C PRO A 112 -2.89 -2.45 17.43
N GLN A 113 -3.97 -2.76 16.73
CA GLN A 113 -4.25 -4.11 16.24
C GLN A 113 -3.49 -4.46 14.96
N ASN A 114 -3.13 -3.49 14.14
CA ASN A 114 -2.41 -3.71 12.87
C ASN A 114 -1.13 -2.87 12.77
N ASN A 115 -0.47 -2.66 13.89
CA ASN A 115 0.77 -1.89 13.96
C ASN A 115 1.96 -2.72 13.47
N TYR A 116 1.97 -3.05 12.19
CA TYR A 116 3.06 -3.81 11.55
C TYR A 116 4.35 -2.99 11.40
N LEU A 117 4.31 -1.69 11.64
CA LEU A 117 5.48 -0.81 11.58
C LEU A 117 6.24 -0.73 12.91
N ASN A 118 5.70 -1.31 13.98
CA ASN A 118 6.30 -1.27 15.33
C ASN A 118 6.68 0.15 15.79
N ILE A 119 5.79 1.10 15.53
CA ILE A 119 6.04 2.52 15.83
C ILE A 119 6.30 2.76 17.33
N GLN A 120 5.78 1.89 18.20
CA GLN A 120 6.01 1.94 19.62
C GLN A 120 7.49 1.77 20.01
N ASP A 121 8.32 1.22 19.13
CA ASP A 121 9.77 1.10 19.35
C ASP A 121 10.50 2.43 19.14
N TYR A 122 9.85 3.41 18.52
CA TYR A 122 10.43 4.70 18.15
C TYR A 122 9.83 5.89 18.90
N LEU A 123 8.61 5.76 19.38
CA LEU A 123 7.90 6.82 20.10
C LEU A 123 7.48 6.35 21.49
N PRO A 124 7.58 7.21 22.52
CA PRO A 124 7.07 6.88 23.84
C PRO A 124 5.53 6.74 23.80
N PRO A 125 4.93 5.95 24.71
CA PRO A 125 3.49 5.66 24.70
C PRO A 125 2.60 6.89 24.66
N GLU A 126 3.00 7.96 25.35
CA GLU A 126 2.24 9.21 25.40
C GLU A 126 2.24 10.01 24.09
N GLN A 127 3.08 9.65 23.13
CA GLN A 127 3.18 10.31 21.83
C GLN A 127 2.68 9.44 20.66
N LEU A 128 2.15 8.26 20.95
CA LEU A 128 1.63 7.39 19.90
C LEU A 128 0.37 8.00 19.27
N PRO A 129 0.30 8.05 17.91
CA PRO A 129 -0.79 8.69 17.18
C PRO A 129 -2.03 7.78 17.01
N TYR A 130 -2.34 6.98 18.00
CA TYR A 130 -3.51 6.09 18.00
C TYR A 130 -3.97 5.73 19.41
#